data_ced7a24b64c1241d618ad8b2e4ec1717
#
_entry.id   ced7a24b64c1241d618ad8b2e4ec1717
#
_cell.length_a   1.000
_cell.length_b   1.000
_cell.length_c   1.000
_cell.angle_alpha   90.00
_cell.angle_beta   90.00
_cell.angle_gamma   90.00
#
_symmetry.space_group_name_H-M   'P 1'
#
loop_
_entity.id
_entity.type
_entity.pdbx_description
1 polymer ?
#
loop_
_entity_poly.entity_id
_entity_poly.type
_entity_poly.pdbx_seq_one_letter_code
_entity_poly.pdbx_strand_id
1 'polypeptide(L)'
;MNYKTDKRTKNLTLRDIHVGDWVQVWSETAERYSPPLKIIQICDDGTIYLVTSDEERPTPWEEDIKNVDALEITPELLRGFGFEIEVNKYYDDRIRYNGKTFAYLSLIDKDTCEYRINFYIYMHQFIAYAEDYFDVKIEWKGIER
;
A
#
# COMPACT_ATOMS: atom_id res chain seq x y z
N MET A 1 6.67 12.67 -18.89
CA MET A 1 6.55 11.22 -18.97
C MET A 1 6.61 10.60 -17.58
N ASN A 2 5.74 9.68 -17.30
CA ASN A 2 5.74 9.01 -16.01
C ASN A 2 6.48 7.70 -16.10
N TYR A 3 7.69 7.67 -15.60
CA TYR A 3 8.54 6.49 -15.65
C TYR A 3 8.10 5.36 -14.74
N LYS A 4 7.30 5.66 -13.75
CA LYS A 4 6.85 4.62 -12.81
C LYS A 4 5.86 3.65 -13.42
N THR A 5 5.17 4.04 -14.49
CA THR A 5 4.25 3.14 -15.16
C THR A 5 4.96 2.01 -15.88
N ASP A 6 6.22 2.23 -16.25
CA ASP A 6 7.00 1.26 -17.02
C ASP A 6 7.86 0.36 -16.16
N LYS A 7 7.89 0.61 -14.85
CA LYS A 7 8.73 -0.15 -13.93
C LYS A 7 7.92 -0.73 -12.80
N ARG A 8 8.22 -1.98 -12.51
CA ARG A 8 7.63 -2.62 -11.35
C ARG A 8 8.24 -2.02 -10.08
N THR A 9 7.45 -1.99 -9.03
CA THR A 9 7.92 -1.67 -7.70
C THR A 9 8.63 -2.89 -7.10
N LYS A 10 8.81 -2.94 -5.80
CA LYS A 10 9.48 -4.05 -5.14
C LYS A 10 8.61 -5.32 -5.24
N ASN A 11 9.12 -6.34 -5.96
CA ASN A 11 8.48 -7.66 -5.96
C ASN A 11 8.67 -8.29 -4.57
N LEU A 12 7.58 -8.73 -3.98
CA LEU A 12 7.58 -9.32 -2.66
C LEU A 12 7.82 -10.83 -2.75
N THR A 13 8.44 -11.38 -1.71
CA THR A 13 8.63 -12.82 -1.57
C THR A 13 7.70 -13.33 -0.48
N LEU A 14 7.59 -14.66 -0.36
CA LEU A 14 6.77 -15.26 0.69
C LEU A 14 7.20 -14.86 2.10
N ARG A 15 8.46 -14.45 2.26
CA ARG A 15 8.99 -13.99 3.55
C ARG A 15 8.58 -12.56 3.89
N ASP A 16 8.20 -11.78 2.87
CA ASP A 16 7.91 -10.36 3.03
C ASP A 16 6.44 -10.09 3.33
N ILE A 17 5.58 -11.09 3.20
CA ILE A 17 4.13 -10.88 3.23
C ILE A 17 3.47 -11.62 4.38
N HIS A 18 2.31 -11.07 4.79
CA HIS A 18 1.45 -11.67 5.83
C HIS A 18 0.00 -11.53 5.39
N VAL A 19 -0.83 -12.43 5.88
CA VAL A 19 -2.28 -12.30 5.68
C VAL A 19 -2.71 -10.97 6.31
N GLY A 20 -3.49 -10.20 5.55
CA GLY A 20 -3.91 -8.87 5.95
C GLY A 20 -3.13 -7.73 5.30
N ASP A 21 -1.98 -8.03 4.68
CA ASP A 21 -1.17 -7.01 4.01
C ASP A 21 -1.86 -6.50 2.75
N TRP A 22 -1.70 -5.21 2.48
CA TRP A 22 -2.17 -4.58 1.25
C TRP A 22 -1.01 -4.46 0.27
N VAL A 23 -1.22 -4.98 -0.93
CA VAL A 23 -0.22 -5.06 -1.98
C VAL A 23 -0.87 -4.73 -3.33
N GLN A 24 -0.09 -4.81 -4.41
CA GLN A 24 -0.64 -4.67 -5.75
C GLN A 24 -0.15 -5.83 -6.62
N VAL A 25 -0.89 -6.11 -7.67
CA VAL A 25 -0.58 -7.20 -8.58
C VAL A 25 -0.22 -6.61 -9.94
N TRP A 26 0.91 -7.03 -10.48
CA TRP A 26 1.37 -6.62 -11.80
C TRP A 26 0.76 -7.52 -12.88
N SER A 27 0.22 -6.89 -13.92
CA SER A 27 -0.28 -7.60 -15.10
C SER A 27 0.69 -7.42 -16.25
N GLU A 28 1.36 -8.50 -16.64
CA GLU A 28 2.27 -8.47 -17.79
C GLU A 28 1.52 -8.12 -19.09
N THR A 29 0.32 -8.65 -19.24
CA THR A 29 -0.49 -8.43 -20.43
C THR A 29 -0.94 -6.99 -20.56
N ALA A 30 -1.42 -6.41 -19.46
CA ALA A 30 -1.93 -5.04 -19.45
C ALA A 30 -0.83 -4.01 -19.17
N GLU A 31 0.34 -4.46 -18.74
CA GLU A 31 1.46 -3.61 -18.34
C GLU A 31 1.05 -2.55 -17.33
N ARG A 32 0.30 -2.97 -16.32
CA ARG A 32 -0.17 -2.06 -15.26
C ARG A 32 -0.47 -2.84 -13.99
N TYR A 33 -0.63 -2.09 -12.91
CA TYR A 33 -0.97 -2.63 -11.61
C TYR A 33 -2.48 -2.69 -11.38
N SER A 34 -2.86 -3.63 -10.54
CA SER A 34 -4.20 -3.66 -9.96
C SER A 34 -4.34 -2.52 -8.96
N PRO A 35 -5.57 -2.19 -8.55
CA PRO A 35 -5.77 -1.41 -7.33
C PRO A 35 -5.17 -2.14 -6.12
N PRO A 36 -5.04 -1.48 -4.97
CA PRO A 36 -4.62 -2.17 -3.76
C PRO A 36 -5.50 -3.37 -3.46
N LEU A 37 -4.88 -4.49 -3.14
CA LEU A 37 -5.54 -5.73 -2.82
C LEU A 37 -5.03 -6.24 -1.48
N LYS A 38 -5.92 -6.86 -0.71
CA LYS A 38 -5.60 -7.39 0.61
C LYS A 38 -5.35 -8.89 0.52
N ILE A 39 -4.26 -9.34 1.07
CA ILE A 39 -3.91 -10.77 1.11
C ILE A 39 -4.79 -11.46 2.13
N ILE A 40 -5.49 -12.52 1.71
CA ILE A 40 -6.32 -13.31 2.60
C ILE A 40 -5.82 -14.74 2.80
N GLN A 41 -4.96 -15.21 1.92
CA GLN A 41 -4.38 -16.55 2.04
C GLN A 41 -3.05 -16.63 1.32
N ILE A 42 -2.09 -17.31 1.91
CA ILE A 42 -0.76 -17.52 1.37
C ILE A 42 -0.51 -19.03 1.33
N CYS A 43 -0.20 -19.57 0.15
CA CYS A 43 0.08 -20.97 -0.02
C CYS A 43 1.59 -21.21 -0.18
N ASP A 44 2.05 -22.36 0.27
CA ASP A 44 3.49 -22.70 0.25
C ASP A 44 4.07 -22.75 -1.17
N ASP A 45 3.23 -23.04 -2.16
CA ASP A 45 3.67 -23.12 -3.56
C ASP A 45 3.80 -21.77 -4.25
N GLY A 46 3.54 -20.68 -3.53
CA GLY A 46 3.62 -19.33 -4.07
C GLY A 46 2.31 -18.79 -4.59
N THR A 47 1.20 -19.50 -4.41
CA THR A 47 -0.13 -19.00 -4.78
C THR A 47 -0.65 -18.09 -3.67
N ILE A 48 -1.12 -16.90 -4.07
CA ILE A 48 -1.63 -15.89 -3.15
C ILE A 48 -3.08 -15.58 -3.53
N TYR A 49 -3.95 -15.53 -2.53
CA TYR A 49 -5.35 -15.14 -2.72
C TYR A 49 -5.56 -13.75 -2.13
N LEU A 50 -6.18 -12.87 -2.90
CA LEU A 50 -6.34 -11.47 -2.56
C LEU A 50 -7.78 -11.01 -2.84
N VAL A 51 -8.20 -9.96 -2.12
CA VAL A 51 -9.52 -9.36 -2.31
C VAL A 51 -9.39 -7.84 -2.38
N THR A 52 -10.38 -7.20 -3.01
CA THR A 52 -10.39 -5.73 -3.16
C THR A 52 -10.87 -5.03 -1.89
N SER A 53 -11.69 -5.69 -1.11
CA SER A 53 -12.28 -5.11 0.09
C SER A 53 -12.62 -6.22 1.07
N ASP A 54 -13.02 -5.84 2.28
CA ASP A 54 -13.40 -6.77 3.32
C ASP A 54 -14.89 -7.12 3.23
N GLU A 55 -15.33 -7.48 2.05
CA GLU A 55 -16.71 -7.89 1.82
C GLU A 55 -17.02 -9.23 2.49
N GLU A 56 -18.28 -9.43 2.84
CA GLU A 56 -18.71 -10.65 3.49
C GLU A 56 -18.43 -11.91 2.65
N ARG A 57 -18.55 -11.79 1.32
CA ARG A 57 -18.28 -12.88 0.39
C ARG A 57 -17.52 -12.42 -0.83
N PRO A 58 -16.26 -12.01 -0.62
CA PRO A 58 -15.47 -11.54 -1.75
C PRO A 58 -15.13 -12.70 -2.68
N THR A 59 -14.99 -12.39 -3.98
CA THR A 59 -14.41 -13.30 -4.94
C THR A 59 -12.92 -13.08 -4.96
N PRO A 60 -12.11 -14.01 -4.44
CA PRO A 60 -10.67 -13.79 -4.37
C PRO A 60 -10.02 -13.79 -5.75
N TRP A 61 -8.98 -13.00 -5.88
CA TRP A 61 -8.06 -13.09 -6.99
C TRP A 61 -7.02 -14.15 -6.62
N GLU A 62 -6.68 -14.99 -7.58
CA GLU A 62 -5.62 -15.98 -7.39
C GLU A 62 -4.42 -15.55 -8.21
N GLU A 63 -3.29 -15.35 -7.54
CA GLU A 63 -2.09 -14.86 -8.19
C GLU A 63 -0.85 -15.61 -7.73
N ASP A 64 0.17 -15.61 -8.59
CA ASP A 64 1.49 -16.13 -8.22
C ASP A 64 2.28 -15.02 -7.53
N ILE A 65 3.04 -15.38 -6.49
CA ILE A 65 3.85 -14.42 -5.75
C ILE A 65 4.78 -13.59 -6.65
N LYS A 66 5.20 -14.13 -7.78
CA LYS A 66 6.06 -13.39 -8.71
C LYS A 66 5.40 -12.13 -9.27
N ASN A 67 4.07 -12.04 -9.21
CA ASN A 67 3.31 -10.89 -9.68
C ASN A 67 2.87 -9.97 -8.56
N VAL A 68 3.21 -10.29 -7.31
CA VAL A 68 2.79 -9.51 -6.14
C VAL A 68 3.89 -8.52 -5.77
N ASP A 69 3.58 -7.24 -5.89
CA ASP A 69 4.53 -6.16 -5.66
C ASP A 69 4.05 -5.26 -4.52
N ALA A 70 5.01 -4.62 -3.87
CA ALA A 70 4.72 -3.70 -2.77
C ALA A 70 4.06 -2.42 -3.30
N LEU A 71 3.16 -1.86 -2.51
CA LEU A 71 2.65 -0.51 -2.73
C LEU A 71 3.66 0.47 -2.14
N GLU A 72 4.16 1.38 -2.95
CA GLU A 72 5.02 2.45 -2.46
C GLU A 72 4.18 3.48 -1.72
N ILE A 73 4.77 4.14 -0.73
CA ILE A 73 4.06 5.18 0.03
C ILE A 73 3.89 6.41 -0.86
N THR A 74 2.64 6.83 -1.04
CA THR A 74 2.30 8.07 -1.76
C THR A 74 1.17 8.77 -1.03
N PRO A 75 1.05 10.11 -1.19
CA PRO A 75 -0.07 10.83 -0.59
C PRO A 75 -1.43 10.29 -1.01
N GLU A 76 -1.57 9.92 -2.28
CA GLU A 76 -2.82 9.40 -2.82
C GLU A 76 -3.21 8.09 -2.14
N LEU A 77 -2.25 7.17 -1.98
CA LEU A 77 -2.52 5.90 -1.32
C LEU A 77 -2.85 6.10 0.15
N LEU A 78 -2.13 6.99 0.82
CA LEU A 78 -2.43 7.29 2.23
C LEU A 78 -3.86 7.78 2.39
N ARG A 79 -4.30 8.71 1.55
CA ARG A 79 -5.68 9.20 1.58
C ARG A 79 -6.67 8.09 1.27
N GLY A 80 -6.36 7.24 0.31
CA GLY A 80 -7.21 6.10 -0.05
C GLY A 80 -7.39 5.09 1.06
N PHE A 81 -6.41 5.00 1.98
CA PHE A 81 -6.51 4.16 3.16
C PHE A 81 -7.11 4.90 4.38
N GLY A 82 -7.52 6.15 4.20
CA GLY A 82 -8.21 6.88 5.25
C GLY A 82 -7.34 7.77 6.11
N PHE A 83 -6.06 7.91 5.77
CA PHE A 83 -5.19 8.86 6.47
C PHE A 83 -5.41 10.26 5.92
N GLU A 84 -5.30 11.25 6.79
CA GLU A 84 -5.34 12.66 6.40
C GLU A 84 -3.91 13.18 6.31
N ILE A 85 -3.66 14.04 5.33
CA ILE A 85 -2.34 14.65 5.17
C ILE A 85 -2.49 16.16 5.34
N GLU A 86 -1.83 16.69 6.36
CA GLU A 86 -1.78 18.13 6.59
C GLU A 86 -0.47 18.66 6.01
N VAL A 87 -0.57 19.41 4.92
CA VAL A 87 0.60 19.94 4.23
C VAL A 87 1.25 21.00 5.08
N ASN A 88 2.57 20.89 5.23
CA ASN A 88 3.37 21.85 5.95
C ASN A 88 4.35 22.51 4.98
N LYS A 89 4.36 23.84 4.95
CA LYS A 89 5.19 24.60 4.02
C LYS A 89 6.68 24.49 4.32
N TYR A 90 7.05 24.32 5.57
CA TYR A 90 8.45 24.39 6.01
C TYR A 90 9.01 23.08 6.55
N TYR A 91 8.15 22.12 6.81
CA TYR A 91 8.53 20.85 7.41
C TYR A 91 7.84 19.72 6.66
N ASP A 92 8.13 18.49 7.06
CA ASP A 92 7.43 17.32 6.52
C ASP A 92 5.93 17.43 6.79
N ASP A 93 5.15 16.87 5.88
CA ASP A 93 3.70 16.85 6.02
C ASP A 93 3.30 15.95 7.17
N ARG A 94 2.22 16.32 7.87
CA ARG A 94 1.72 15.52 8.98
C ARG A 94 0.71 14.50 8.47
N ILE A 95 0.88 13.27 8.93
CA ILE A 95 -0.08 12.21 8.66
C ILE A 95 -0.97 12.08 9.89
N ARG A 96 -2.28 12.22 9.69
CA ARG A 96 -3.26 12.20 10.77
C ARG A 96 -4.24 11.05 10.55
N TYR A 97 -4.70 10.50 11.65
CA TYR A 97 -5.74 9.48 11.62
C TYR A 97 -6.69 9.77 12.77
N ASN A 98 -7.99 9.89 12.46
CA ASN A 98 -9.02 10.26 13.46
C ASN A 98 -8.65 11.52 14.23
N GLY A 99 -8.12 12.53 13.55
CA GLY A 99 -7.77 13.81 14.14
C GLY A 99 -6.48 13.85 14.92
N LYS A 100 -5.75 12.75 15.01
CA LYS A 100 -4.47 12.70 15.72
C LYS A 100 -3.31 12.67 14.75
N THR A 101 -2.29 13.49 15.00
CA THR A 101 -1.04 13.40 14.26
C THR A 101 -0.34 12.12 14.69
N PHE A 102 -0.04 11.29 13.69
CA PHE A 102 0.49 9.96 13.93
C PHE A 102 1.94 9.81 13.42
N ALA A 103 2.22 10.42 12.28
CA ALA A 103 3.52 10.29 11.64
C ALA A 103 3.77 11.48 10.71
N TYR A 104 4.93 11.48 10.08
CA TYR A 104 5.33 12.53 9.17
C TYR A 104 5.75 11.93 7.85
N LEU A 105 5.32 12.56 6.76
CA LEU A 105 5.62 12.13 5.41
C LEU A 105 6.74 12.97 4.84
N SER A 106 7.84 12.33 4.49
CA SER A 106 9.02 12.99 3.93
C SER A 106 9.13 12.72 2.45
N LEU A 107 9.26 13.77 1.65
CA LEU A 107 9.58 13.62 0.24
C LEU A 107 11.09 13.51 0.11
N ILE A 108 11.57 12.33 -0.25
CA ILE A 108 13.01 12.02 -0.31
C ILE A 108 13.60 12.44 -1.66
N ASP A 109 12.86 12.18 -2.74
CA ASP A 109 13.31 12.49 -4.08
C ASP A 109 12.16 13.03 -4.91
N LYS A 110 12.27 14.29 -5.34
CA LYS A 110 11.27 14.95 -6.17
C LYS A 110 11.10 14.29 -7.53
N ASP A 111 12.21 13.88 -8.13
CA ASP A 111 12.19 13.38 -9.49
C ASP A 111 11.53 12.00 -9.59
N THR A 112 11.75 11.16 -8.61
CA THR A 112 11.14 9.82 -8.57
C THR A 112 9.85 9.79 -7.76
N CYS A 113 9.51 10.90 -7.07
CA CYS A 113 8.39 10.96 -6.15
C CYS A 113 8.48 9.89 -5.06
N GLU A 114 9.68 9.73 -4.52
CA GLU A 114 9.90 8.78 -3.43
C GLU A 114 9.55 9.42 -2.10
N TYR A 115 8.67 8.77 -1.36
CA TYR A 115 8.22 9.21 -0.03
C TYR A 115 8.59 8.19 1.02
N ARG A 116 8.80 8.64 2.23
CA ARG A 116 9.04 7.77 3.40
C ARG A 116 8.28 8.25 4.61
N ILE A 117 7.93 7.31 5.46
CA ILE A 117 7.39 7.59 6.78
C ILE A 117 8.33 6.90 7.76
N ASN A 118 9.17 7.66 8.45
CA ASN A 118 10.22 7.13 9.33
C ASN A 118 11.10 6.12 8.55
N PHE A 119 11.05 4.84 8.94
CA PHE A 119 11.80 3.77 8.27
C PHE A 119 10.98 3.09 7.19
N TYR A 120 9.71 3.42 7.06
CA TYR A 120 8.82 2.71 6.15
C TYR A 120 8.88 3.27 4.74
N ILE A 121 9.05 2.39 3.79
CA ILE A 121 9.11 2.70 2.37
C ILE A 121 7.85 2.20 1.67
N TYR A 122 7.25 1.14 2.22
CA TYR A 122 6.10 0.46 1.59
C TYR A 122 4.86 0.56 2.46
N MET A 123 3.71 0.66 1.78
CA MET A 123 2.42 0.85 2.46
C MET A 123 2.09 -0.29 3.42
N HIS A 124 2.35 -1.54 3.05
CA HIS A 124 1.98 -2.65 3.92
C HIS A 124 2.68 -2.59 5.28
N GLN A 125 3.92 -2.11 5.31
CA GLN A 125 4.67 -1.94 6.55
C GLN A 125 4.05 -0.85 7.42
N PHE A 126 3.73 0.29 6.81
CA PHE A 126 3.15 1.41 7.54
C PHE A 126 1.74 1.09 8.03
N ILE A 127 0.93 0.43 7.20
CA ILE A 127 -0.43 0.05 7.58
C ILE A 127 -0.40 -0.91 8.77
N ALA A 128 0.49 -1.90 8.75
CA ALA A 128 0.61 -2.84 9.87
C ALA A 128 0.96 -2.10 11.18
N TYR A 129 1.87 -1.14 11.10
CA TYR A 129 2.24 -0.32 12.24
C TYR A 129 1.06 0.50 12.75
N ALA A 130 0.33 1.12 11.81
CA ALA A 130 -0.83 1.97 12.18
C ALA A 130 -1.96 1.14 12.79
N GLU A 131 -2.24 -0.03 12.24
CA GLU A 131 -3.26 -0.93 12.78
C GLU A 131 -2.94 -1.35 14.21
N ASP A 132 -1.68 -1.65 14.46
CA ASP A 132 -1.24 -2.03 15.79
C ASP A 132 -1.32 -0.85 16.76
N TYR A 133 -0.87 0.32 16.33
CA TYR A 133 -0.85 1.52 17.16
C TYR A 133 -2.25 1.98 17.57
N PHE A 134 -3.20 1.96 16.62
CA PHE A 134 -4.57 2.43 16.85
C PHE A 134 -5.54 1.30 17.25
N ASP A 135 -5.10 0.05 17.20
CA ASP A 135 -5.92 -1.14 17.44
C ASP A 135 -7.18 -1.13 16.55
N VAL A 136 -6.97 -0.91 15.27
CA VAL A 136 -8.04 -0.84 14.26
C VAL A 136 -7.62 -1.59 13.01
N LYS A 137 -8.60 -1.89 12.15
CA LYS A 137 -8.32 -2.37 10.80
C LYS A 137 -8.39 -1.21 9.84
N ILE A 138 -7.37 -1.09 8.99
CA ILE A 138 -7.30 -0.04 7.98
C ILE A 138 -7.60 -0.68 6.64
N GLU A 139 -8.61 -0.16 5.95
CA GLU A 139 -9.10 -0.71 4.70
C GLU A 139 -8.95 0.29 3.56
N TRP A 140 -8.73 -0.24 2.36
CA TRP A 140 -8.69 0.59 1.15
C TRP A 140 -10.10 1.10 0.86
N LYS A 141 -10.26 2.41 0.82
CA LYS A 141 -11.55 3.07 0.56
C LYS A 141 -11.65 3.63 -0.84
N GLY A 142 -10.57 3.57 -1.59
CA GLY A 142 -10.51 4.15 -2.91
C GLY A 142 -10.07 5.61 -2.89
N ILE A 143 -9.76 6.11 -4.08
CA ILE A 143 -9.33 7.50 -4.24
C ILE A 143 -10.58 8.34 -4.55
N GLU A 144 -10.81 9.35 -3.74
CA GLU A 144 -11.90 10.30 -3.96
C GLU A 144 -11.62 11.16 -5.19
N ARG A 145 -12.66 11.42 -5.93
CA ARG A 145 -12.57 12.26 -7.12
C ARG A 145 -13.39 13.52 -6.96
#